data_dc1b7aca1c50b57b5fa4031a6cda06f2
#
_entry.id   dc1b7aca1c50b57b5fa4031a6cda06f2
#
_cell.length_a   1.000
_cell.length_b   1.000
_cell.length_c   1.000
_cell.angle_alpha   90.00
_cell.angle_beta   90.00
_cell.angle_gamma   90.00
#
_symmetry.space_group_name_H-M   'P 1'
#
loop_
_entity.id
_entity.type
_entity.pdbx_description
1 polymer ?
#
loop_
_entity_poly.entity_id
_entity_poly.type
_entity_poly.pdbx_seq_one_letter_code
_entity_poly.pdbx_strand_id
1 'polypeptide(L)'
;MAAFLAAGGGVCLWLAFPPYGRWPLAVGGPFALALATRGRSARLGAALGMLLGSSFLFPLLNWTGVFVGDLPWLALSTFQAVFYAALGGVSALVGRLPAAPVWMAALWVGQEAARSRIPFGGFPWGRLGFSQADGPMGSFAAYGGVSLVTFAVALTGTLLACAIWRSLLWRRERRAGQARAVALLVAAALLVPVVGALAWLPLPGSSLTAGGPTATVAVVQGNVPRAGLDFNAQRRAVLDNHVQQTLALADKVAGGAALQPDLVIWPENSSDIDPYKNPDAAAAIDRAARAVGVPILIGAVLDGPGEKLTNVGVVWDPVEGPGERYAKRHPVPFGEYMPARSFFRLFSDQVDRLRRDFVAGDEPGVLDVGGVRIGDLICFEVAYDGLVSDVVDGGASLLVVQTNNATFGYTAESEQQLAMSRLRAIEHGRTVIVAATSGISAIVAPDGTVVDRSELFTPYLFSGAIALRQNTTLASQIGAGAEWAATATGLAALLAAVVLRRREPPRSNVPSSARDVTVPRNVHTHQQGAR
;
A
#
# COMPACT_ATOMS: atom_id res chain seq x y z
N MET A 1 16.17 -5.36 25.29
CA MET A 1 16.21 -6.28 24.14
C MET A 1 14.90 -6.32 23.35
N ALA A 2 13.72 -6.56 23.96
CA ALA A 2 12.45 -6.59 23.19
C ALA A 2 12.10 -5.26 22.50
N ALA A 3 12.34 -4.13 23.15
CA ALA A 3 12.14 -2.81 22.53
C ALA A 3 13.07 -2.57 21.34
N PHE A 4 14.34 -2.96 21.45
CA PHE A 4 15.27 -2.87 20.33
C PHE A 4 14.87 -3.76 19.15
N LEU A 5 14.34 -4.98 19.44
CA LEU A 5 13.79 -5.83 18.39
C LEU A 5 12.59 -5.19 17.70
N ALA A 6 11.65 -4.62 18.47
CA ALA A 6 10.48 -3.97 17.91
C ALA A 6 10.86 -2.75 17.05
N ALA A 7 11.69 -1.86 17.58
CA ALA A 7 12.18 -0.69 16.82
C ALA A 7 12.96 -1.11 15.57
N GLY A 8 13.90 -2.05 15.70
CA GLY A 8 14.66 -2.59 14.57
C GLY A 8 13.78 -3.23 13.50
N GLY A 9 12.70 -3.94 13.92
CA GLY A 9 11.70 -4.48 13.01
C GLY A 9 10.96 -3.39 12.22
N GLY A 10 10.62 -2.27 12.87
CA GLY A 10 10.01 -1.11 12.21
C GLY A 10 10.97 -0.45 11.20
N VAL A 11 12.24 -0.31 11.56
CA VAL A 11 13.27 0.20 10.63
C VAL A 11 13.46 -0.74 9.44
N CYS A 12 13.47 -2.07 9.65
CA CYS A 12 13.51 -3.04 8.56
C CYS A 12 12.32 -2.88 7.61
N LEU A 13 11.11 -2.66 8.14
CA LEU A 13 9.93 -2.38 7.32
C LEU A 13 10.13 -1.11 6.49
N TRP A 14 10.55 0.00 7.08
CA TRP A 14 10.79 1.24 6.37
C TRP A 14 11.80 1.08 5.23
N LEU A 15 12.92 0.40 5.48
CA LEU A 15 13.96 0.15 4.46
C LEU A 15 13.49 -0.81 3.36
N ALA A 16 12.43 -1.59 3.59
CA ALA A 16 11.85 -2.45 2.58
C ALA A 16 11.03 -1.70 1.52
N PHE A 17 10.57 -0.49 1.85
CA PHE A 17 9.80 0.36 0.92
C PHE A 17 10.71 1.31 0.14
N PRO A 18 10.22 1.84 -1.01
CA PRO A 18 10.90 2.93 -1.69
C PRO A 18 11.13 4.15 -0.77
N PRO A 19 12.23 4.89 -0.97
CA PRO A 19 13.17 4.79 -2.09
C PRO A 19 14.24 3.70 -1.92
N TYR A 20 14.31 3.04 -0.77
CA TYR A 20 15.36 2.04 -0.49
C TYR A 20 15.09 0.71 -1.20
N GLY A 21 13.82 0.24 -1.21
CA GLY A 21 13.38 -0.95 -1.96
C GLY A 21 14.05 -2.26 -1.51
N ARG A 22 14.52 -2.35 -0.25
CA ARG A 22 15.20 -3.56 0.25
C ARG A 22 14.16 -4.60 0.67
N TRP A 23 13.40 -5.12 -0.28
CA TRP A 23 12.27 -6.01 -0.08
C TRP A 23 12.51 -7.17 0.89
N PRO A 24 13.71 -7.81 1.01
CA PRO A 24 13.90 -8.90 1.97
C PRO A 24 13.74 -8.46 3.43
N LEU A 25 14.00 -7.16 3.72
CA LEU A 25 13.87 -6.60 5.05
C LEU A 25 12.41 -6.54 5.54
N ALA A 26 11.43 -6.63 4.65
CA ALA A 26 10.02 -6.68 5.01
C ALA A 26 9.70 -7.85 5.96
N VAL A 27 10.40 -8.99 5.81
CA VAL A 27 10.30 -10.16 6.69
C VAL A 27 10.71 -9.82 8.14
N GLY A 28 11.60 -8.82 8.31
CA GLY A 28 12.14 -8.39 9.60
C GLY A 28 11.09 -7.83 10.56
N GLY A 29 10.07 -7.16 10.07
CA GLY A 29 8.97 -6.62 10.90
C GLY A 29 8.17 -7.70 11.62
N PRO A 30 7.51 -8.63 10.90
CA PRO A 30 6.79 -9.75 11.50
C PRO A 30 7.70 -10.65 12.36
N PHE A 31 8.92 -10.90 11.92
CA PHE A 31 9.93 -11.63 12.70
C PHE A 31 10.18 -10.97 14.05
N ALA A 32 10.49 -9.68 14.04
CA ALA A 32 10.81 -8.92 15.26
C ALA A 32 9.62 -8.83 16.21
N LEU A 33 8.41 -8.56 15.68
CA LEU A 33 7.19 -8.49 16.48
C LEU A 33 6.89 -9.83 17.16
N ALA A 34 6.97 -10.94 16.40
CA ALA A 34 6.73 -12.28 16.92
C ALA A 34 7.69 -12.65 18.07
N LEU A 35 8.99 -12.36 17.93
CA LEU A 35 9.97 -12.57 19.00
C LEU A 35 9.76 -11.63 20.19
N ALA A 36 9.50 -10.35 19.93
CA ALA A 36 9.36 -9.34 20.97
C ALA A 36 8.13 -9.58 21.85
N THR A 37 7.01 -10.05 21.27
CA THR A 37 5.73 -10.27 21.98
C THR A 37 5.61 -11.61 22.67
N ARG A 38 6.46 -12.58 22.32
CA ARG A 38 6.34 -13.95 22.82
C ARG A 38 6.45 -14.07 24.34
N GLY A 39 5.48 -14.75 24.95
CA GLY A 39 5.40 -14.96 26.39
C GLY A 39 5.08 -13.72 27.23
N ARG A 40 4.77 -12.60 26.58
CA ARG A 40 4.47 -11.34 27.25
C ARG A 40 2.97 -11.13 27.44
N SER A 41 2.61 -10.09 28.23
CA SER A 41 1.22 -9.65 28.36
C SER A 41 0.76 -8.91 27.12
N ALA A 42 -0.56 -8.89 26.86
CA ALA A 42 -1.13 -8.14 25.75
C ALA A 42 -0.80 -6.62 25.84
N ARG A 43 -0.77 -6.05 27.04
CA ARG A 43 -0.41 -4.63 27.25
C ARG A 43 1.03 -4.35 26.79
N LEU A 44 1.98 -5.19 27.19
CA LEU A 44 3.37 -5.03 26.76
C LEU A 44 3.51 -5.33 25.26
N GLY A 45 2.77 -6.32 24.73
CA GLY A 45 2.69 -6.58 23.30
C GLY A 45 2.20 -5.36 22.52
N ALA A 46 1.17 -4.67 23.02
CA ALA A 46 0.67 -3.44 22.42
C ALA A 46 1.71 -2.31 22.42
N ALA A 47 2.42 -2.11 23.52
CA ALA A 47 3.50 -1.12 23.58
C ALA A 47 4.63 -1.42 22.58
N LEU A 48 4.99 -2.71 22.42
CA LEU A 48 6.00 -3.14 21.46
C LEU A 48 5.50 -3.00 20.01
N GLY A 49 4.23 -3.29 19.75
CA GLY A 49 3.59 -3.04 18.46
C GLY A 49 3.55 -1.56 18.12
N MET A 50 3.20 -0.69 19.08
CA MET A 50 3.25 0.76 18.92
C MET A 50 4.66 1.25 18.54
N LEU A 51 5.68 0.75 19.23
CA LEU A 51 7.08 1.10 18.94
C LEU A 51 7.50 0.65 17.54
N LEU A 52 7.15 -0.57 17.12
CA LEU A 52 7.40 -1.06 15.77
C LEU A 52 6.69 -0.20 14.73
N GLY A 53 5.37 0.04 14.92
CA GLY A 53 4.57 0.86 14.01
C GLY A 53 5.11 2.29 13.90
N SER A 54 5.50 2.91 15.02
CA SER A 54 6.11 4.25 15.02
C SER A 54 7.44 4.27 14.27
N SER A 55 8.35 3.31 14.56
CA SER A 55 9.65 3.22 13.88
C SER A 55 9.53 2.95 12.37
N PHE A 56 8.40 2.41 11.92
CA PHE A 56 8.08 2.19 10.52
C PHE A 56 7.43 3.41 9.87
N LEU A 57 6.33 3.90 10.47
CA LEU A 57 5.42 4.83 9.80
C LEU A 57 5.90 6.29 9.85
N PHE A 58 6.59 6.71 10.90
CA PHE A 58 7.11 8.07 10.94
C PHE A 58 8.08 8.36 9.77
N PRO A 59 9.10 7.55 9.51
CA PRO A 59 9.97 7.81 8.37
C PRO A 59 9.30 7.49 7.02
N LEU A 60 8.36 6.52 6.95
CA LEU A 60 7.66 6.18 5.70
C LEU A 60 6.75 7.31 5.22
N LEU A 61 6.04 7.98 6.14
CA LEU A 61 5.00 8.96 5.84
C LEU A 61 5.48 10.41 5.99
N ASN A 62 6.79 10.65 6.09
CA ASN A 62 7.33 12.00 6.28
C ASN A 62 6.91 12.99 5.18
N TRP A 63 6.61 12.48 3.98
CA TRP A 63 6.14 13.25 2.84
C TRP A 63 4.81 13.97 3.12
N THR A 64 3.96 13.45 4.03
CA THR A 64 2.68 14.09 4.37
C THR A 64 2.85 15.42 5.11
N GLY A 65 4.05 15.73 5.62
CA GLY A 65 4.34 16.97 6.35
C GLY A 65 5.06 18.05 5.54
N VAL A 66 5.56 17.73 4.34
CA VAL A 66 6.54 18.58 3.62
C VAL A 66 6.06 20.02 3.38
N PHE A 67 4.80 20.23 3.04
CA PHE A 67 4.26 21.57 2.80
C PHE A 67 3.18 22.01 3.79
N VAL A 68 2.68 21.08 4.63
CA VAL A 68 1.62 21.37 5.61
C VAL A 68 2.10 21.40 7.05
N GLY A 69 3.39 21.07 7.27
CA GLY A 69 4.03 21.06 8.58
C GLY A 69 3.93 19.71 9.31
N ASP A 70 4.63 19.63 10.45
CA ASP A 70 4.84 18.36 11.15
C ASP A 70 3.57 17.79 11.80
N LEU A 71 2.61 18.61 12.19
CA LEU A 71 1.43 18.17 12.94
C LEU A 71 0.58 17.13 12.19
N PRO A 72 0.20 17.31 10.90
CA PRO A 72 -0.54 16.30 10.15
C PRO A 72 0.26 14.99 10.00
N TRP A 73 1.55 15.07 9.72
CA TRP A 73 2.42 13.91 9.63
C TRP A 73 2.49 13.12 10.94
N LEU A 74 2.76 13.81 12.06
CA LEU A 74 2.85 13.18 13.39
C LEU A 74 1.50 12.56 13.81
N ALA A 75 0.41 13.27 13.57
CA ALA A 75 -0.94 12.79 13.88
C ALA A 75 -1.30 11.53 13.07
N LEU A 76 -1.12 11.57 11.74
CA LEU A 76 -1.39 10.43 10.87
C LEU A 76 -0.52 9.23 11.22
N SER A 77 0.81 9.41 11.35
CA SER A 77 1.74 8.34 11.67
C SER A 77 1.45 7.70 13.03
N THR A 78 1.15 8.52 14.05
CA THR A 78 0.78 8.03 15.38
C THR A 78 -0.53 7.25 15.33
N PHE A 79 -1.54 7.79 14.66
CA PHE A 79 -2.84 7.12 14.52
C PHE A 79 -2.69 5.76 13.81
N GLN A 80 -1.94 5.72 12.72
CA GLN A 80 -1.68 4.47 12.00
C GLN A 80 -0.87 3.47 12.85
N ALA A 81 0.05 3.94 13.72
CA ALA A 81 0.80 3.08 14.63
C ALA A 81 -0.08 2.41 15.71
N VAL A 82 -1.27 2.96 16.04
CA VAL A 82 -2.23 2.33 16.95
C VAL A 82 -2.71 0.97 16.44
N PHE A 83 -2.86 0.80 15.13
CA PHE A 83 -3.19 -0.51 14.55
C PHE A 83 -2.09 -1.53 14.76
N TYR A 84 -0.82 -1.11 14.72
CA TYR A 84 0.32 -1.98 15.07
C TYR A 84 0.38 -2.25 16.58
N ALA A 85 -0.06 -1.32 17.42
CA ALA A 85 -0.22 -1.58 18.85
C ALA A 85 -1.28 -2.68 19.09
N ALA A 86 -2.43 -2.59 18.43
CA ALA A 86 -3.44 -3.65 18.49
C ALA A 86 -2.86 -5.00 18.01
N LEU A 87 -2.16 -5.02 16.86
CA LEU A 87 -1.50 -6.21 16.32
C LEU A 87 -0.50 -6.80 17.32
N GLY A 88 0.32 -6.00 17.96
CA GLY A 88 1.28 -6.46 18.97
C GLY A 88 0.60 -7.07 20.20
N GLY A 89 -0.50 -6.46 20.63
CA GLY A 89 -1.33 -6.97 21.74
C GLY A 89 -1.95 -8.33 21.45
N VAL A 90 -2.58 -8.50 20.27
CA VAL A 90 -3.21 -9.77 19.87
C VAL A 90 -2.16 -10.83 19.55
N SER A 91 -1.00 -10.46 18.98
CA SER A 91 0.12 -11.35 18.71
C SER A 91 0.66 -11.98 20.00
N ALA A 92 0.72 -11.23 21.10
CA ALA A 92 1.11 -11.76 22.42
C ALA A 92 0.13 -12.83 22.95
N LEU A 93 -1.14 -12.76 22.56
CA LEU A 93 -2.17 -13.73 22.93
C LEU A 93 -2.08 -15.00 22.08
N VAL A 94 -2.12 -14.86 20.74
CA VAL A 94 -2.13 -16.01 19.82
C VAL A 94 -0.77 -16.70 19.74
N GLY A 95 0.32 -16.02 20.09
CA GLY A 95 1.67 -16.60 20.12
C GLY A 95 1.83 -17.79 21.06
N ARG A 96 0.85 -18.08 21.92
CA ARG A 96 0.80 -19.26 22.81
C ARG A 96 0.09 -20.46 22.19
N LEU A 97 -0.67 -20.24 21.11
CA LEU A 97 -1.41 -21.31 20.44
C LEU A 97 -0.47 -22.21 19.60
N PRO A 98 -0.86 -23.46 19.33
CA PRO A 98 -0.28 -24.24 18.24
C PRO A 98 -0.40 -23.48 16.92
N ALA A 99 0.55 -23.69 16.01
CA ALA A 99 0.60 -22.99 14.70
C ALA A 99 0.60 -21.43 14.79
N ALA A 100 1.10 -20.87 15.90
CA ALA A 100 1.18 -19.42 16.13
C ALA A 100 1.70 -18.60 14.92
N PRO A 101 2.68 -19.05 14.11
CA PRO A 101 3.12 -18.32 12.93
C PRO A 101 1.98 -18.01 11.94
N VAL A 102 1.09 -18.97 11.70
CA VAL A 102 -0.06 -18.80 10.76
C VAL A 102 -1.05 -17.78 11.31
N TRP A 103 -1.40 -17.87 12.59
CA TRP A 103 -2.34 -16.96 13.23
C TRP A 103 -1.82 -15.52 13.27
N MET A 104 -0.53 -15.35 13.54
CA MET A 104 0.10 -14.02 13.55
C MET A 104 0.16 -13.41 12.15
N ALA A 105 0.44 -14.21 11.11
CA ALA A 105 0.39 -13.77 9.73
C ALA A 105 -1.03 -13.38 9.30
N ALA A 106 -2.03 -14.17 9.68
CA ALA A 106 -3.44 -13.88 9.42
C ALA A 106 -3.91 -12.58 10.11
N LEU A 107 -3.50 -12.36 11.37
CA LEU A 107 -3.79 -11.13 12.10
C LEU A 107 -3.08 -9.91 11.50
N TRP A 108 -1.93 -10.09 10.85
CA TRP A 108 -1.28 -9.00 10.12
C TRP A 108 -2.14 -8.53 8.95
N VAL A 109 -2.68 -9.47 8.16
CA VAL A 109 -3.64 -9.15 7.09
C VAL A 109 -4.89 -8.47 7.66
N GLY A 110 -5.46 -9.01 8.74
CA GLY A 110 -6.63 -8.42 9.39
C GLY A 110 -6.41 -7.01 9.92
N GLN A 111 -5.21 -6.70 10.42
CA GLN A 111 -4.83 -5.34 10.84
C GLN A 111 -4.76 -4.40 9.61
N GLU A 112 -4.16 -4.83 8.50
CA GLU A 112 -4.12 -4.04 7.27
C GLU A 112 -5.53 -3.84 6.69
N ALA A 113 -6.38 -4.87 6.72
CA ALA A 113 -7.78 -4.78 6.30
C ALA A 113 -8.56 -3.73 7.10
N ALA A 114 -8.39 -3.70 8.42
CA ALA A 114 -9.01 -2.70 9.30
C ALA A 114 -8.49 -1.29 8.99
N ARG A 115 -7.16 -1.12 8.89
CA ARG A 115 -6.50 0.15 8.62
C ARG A 115 -6.84 0.73 7.24
N SER A 116 -7.15 -0.14 6.28
CA SER A 116 -7.54 0.25 4.93
C SER A 116 -9.00 0.71 4.81
N ARG A 117 -9.80 0.64 5.90
CA ARG A 117 -11.23 0.96 5.88
C ARG A 117 -11.66 1.98 6.93
N ILE A 118 -10.96 2.07 8.06
CA ILE A 118 -11.35 2.90 9.20
C ILE A 118 -10.22 3.78 9.72
N PRO A 119 -10.56 5.03 10.11
CA PRO A 119 -11.77 5.81 9.85
C PRO A 119 -11.76 6.42 8.44
N PHE A 120 -12.84 7.09 8.04
CA PHE A 120 -12.94 7.94 6.84
C PHE A 120 -12.56 7.22 5.52
N GLY A 121 -12.83 5.91 5.41
CA GLY A 121 -12.43 5.09 4.27
C GLY A 121 -11.05 4.45 4.41
N GLY A 122 -10.31 4.76 5.50
CA GLY A 122 -9.02 4.16 5.82
C GLY A 122 -7.81 4.81 5.14
N PHE A 123 -6.64 4.22 5.39
CA PHE A 123 -5.37 4.65 4.81
C PHE A 123 -4.51 3.41 4.49
N PRO A 124 -4.66 2.81 3.31
CA PRO A 124 -3.98 1.57 2.92
C PRO A 124 -2.49 1.74 2.56
N TRP A 125 -1.92 2.90 2.74
CA TRP A 125 -0.51 3.18 2.47
C TRP A 125 0.43 2.36 3.38
N GLY A 126 1.52 1.84 2.86
CA GLY A 126 2.47 1.05 3.65
C GLY A 126 1.95 -0.34 4.05
N ARG A 127 1.05 -0.97 3.28
CA ARG A 127 0.74 -2.39 3.41
C ARG A 127 1.97 -3.21 3.06
N LEU A 128 2.22 -4.25 3.83
CA LEU A 128 3.44 -5.05 3.73
C LEU A 128 3.67 -5.61 2.32
N GLY A 129 2.59 -6.00 1.63
CA GLY A 129 2.64 -6.50 0.26
C GLY A 129 3.25 -5.50 -0.73
N PHE A 130 3.02 -4.20 -0.58
CA PHE A 130 3.53 -3.18 -1.50
C PHE A 130 5.06 -3.05 -1.50
N SER A 131 5.75 -3.60 -0.52
CA SER A 131 7.22 -3.68 -0.51
C SER A 131 7.79 -4.78 -1.42
N GLN A 132 6.95 -5.64 -2.05
CA GLN A 132 7.37 -6.87 -2.70
C GLN A 132 7.35 -6.82 -4.23
N ALA A 133 7.23 -5.66 -4.84
CA ALA A 133 7.21 -5.54 -6.31
C ALA A 133 8.43 -6.16 -7.00
N ASP A 134 9.60 -6.14 -6.35
CA ASP A 134 10.85 -6.76 -6.84
C ASP A 134 11.16 -8.11 -6.17
N GLY A 135 10.30 -8.55 -5.26
CA GLY A 135 10.51 -9.78 -4.48
C GLY A 135 9.87 -11.00 -5.12
N PRO A 136 10.38 -12.21 -4.80
CA PRO A 136 9.78 -13.44 -5.32
C PRO A 136 8.33 -13.62 -4.87
N MET A 137 7.94 -13.06 -3.72
CA MET A 137 6.57 -13.16 -3.19
C MET A 137 5.59 -12.19 -3.87
N GLY A 138 6.07 -11.25 -4.69
CA GLY A 138 5.20 -10.35 -5.48
C GLY A 138 4.25 -11.10 -6.41
N SER A 139 4.65 -12.27 -6.93
CA SER A 139 3.80 -13.14 -7.76
C SER A 139 2.47 -13.53 -7.10
N PHE A 140 2.46 -13.66 -5.77
CA PHE A 140 1.23 -14.01 -5.03
C PHE A 140 0.12 -12.96 -5.20
N ALA A 141 0.45 -11.76 -5.65
CA ALA A 141 -0.55 -10.75 -5.98
C ALA A 141 -1.54 -11.26 -7.05
N ALA A 142 -1.07 -11.98 -8.08
CA ALA A 142 -1.93 -12.56 -9.11
C ALA A 142 -2.86 -13.69 -8.62
N TYR A 143 -2.60 -14.26 -7.45
CA TYR A 143 -3.34 -15.40 -6.91
C TYR A 143 -4.31 -15.02 -5.78
N GLY A 144 -4.03 -13.99 -5.02
CA GLY A 144 -4.86 -13.58 -3.88
C GLY A 144 -4.69 -12.13 -3.46
N GLY A 145 -4.28 -11.29 -4.42
CA GLY A 145 -4.10 -9.86 -4.21
C GLY A 145 -2.96 -9.51 -3.27
N VAL A 146 -2.84 -8.23 -2.97
CA VAL A 146 -1.84 -7.69 -2.02
C VAL A 146 -1.94 -8.38 -0.66
N SER A 147 -3.13 -8.81 -0.26
CA SER A 147 -3.36 -9.50 1.02
C SER A 147 -2.66 -10.85 1.12
N LEU A 148 -2.59 -11.62 0.04
CA LEU A 148 -1.84 -12.89 0.02
C LEU A 148 -0.32 -12.64 0.06
N VAL A 149 0.16 -11.59 -0.60
CA VAL A 149 1.57 -11.18 -0.49
C VAL A 149 1.91 -10.80 0.94
N THR A 150 1.08 -9.97 1.59
CA THR A 150 1.23 -9.61 3.01
C THR A 150 1.27 -10.85 3.90
N PHE A 151 0.34 -11.80 3.69
CA PHE A 151 0.31 -13.06 4.45
C PHE A 151 1.60 -13.86 4.29
N ALA A 152 2.10 -14.01 3.06
CA ALA A 152 3.32 -14.77 2.75
C ALA A 152 4.56 -14.17 3.43
N VAL A 153 4.74 -12.85 3.34
CA VAL A 153 5.85 -12.14 4.01
C VAL A 153 5.75 -12.28 5.53
N ALA A 154 4.56 -12.06 6.09
CA ALA A 154 4.34 -12.18 7.52
C ALA A 154 4.53 -13.62 8.02
N LEU A 155 4.07 -14.62 7.26
CA LEU A 155 4.26 -16.04 7.58
C LEU A 155 5.75 -16.41 7.59
N THR A 156 6.50 -15.97 6.59
CA THR A 156 7.96 -16.19 6.52
C THR A 156 8.64 -15.66 7.79
N GLY A 157 8.37 -14.41 8.17
CA GLY A 157 8.95 -13.78 9.35
C GLY A 157 8.58 -14.48 10.66
N THR A 158 7.32 -14.82 10.82
CA THR A 158 6.83 -15.48 12.03
C THR A 158 7.29 -16.93 12.17
N LEU A 159 7.47 -17.67 11.05
CA LEU A 159 8.09 -18.99 11.03
C LEU A 159 9.56 -18.92 11.48
N LEU A 160 10.35 -17.98 10.96
CA LEU A 160 11.74 -17.76 11.37
C LEU A 160 11.83 -17.38 12.86
N ALA A 161 10.94 -16.53 13.34
CA ALA A 161 10.88 -16.19 14.77
C ALA A 161 10.60 -17.42 15.64
N CYS A 162 9.67 -18.28 15.21
CA CYS A 162 9.35 -19.53 15.91
C CYS A 162 10.55 -20.50 15.88
N ALA A 163 11.28 -20.60 14.77
CA ALA A 163 12.48 -21.41 14.64
C ALA A 163 13.58 -20.95 15.62
N ILE A 164 13.86 -19.64 15.67
CA ILE A 164 14.83 -19.04 16.62
C ILE A 164 14.42 -19.34 18.06
N TRP A 165 13.13 -19.11 18.40
CA TRP A 165 12.66 -19.41 19.75
C TRP A 165 12.85 -20.88 20.14
N ARG A 166 12.48 -21.82 19.25
CA ARG A 166 12.67 -23.26 19.49
C ARG A 166 14.15 -23.66 19.59
N SER A 167 15.03 -23.01 18.80
CA SER A 167 16.46 -23.27 18.88
C SER A 167 17.06 -22.86 20.24
N LEU A 168 16.57 -21.73 20.80
CA LEU A 168 16.99 -21.31 22.16
C LEU A 168 16.51 -22.27 23.24
N LEU A 169 15.30 -22.81 23.13
CA LEU A 169 14.79 -23.86 24.05
C LEU A 169 15.58 -25.15 23.89
N TRP A 170 15.86 -25.56 22.66
CA TRP A 170 16.66 -26.76 22.39
C TRP A 170 18.05 -26.69 23.04
N ARG A 171 18.73 -25.55 22.92
CA ARG A 171 20.03 -25.34 23.57
C ARG A 171 19.97 -25.47 25.09
N ARG A 172 18.84 -25.11 25.71
CA ARG A 172 18.64 -25.21 27.17
C ARG A 172 18.27 -26.60 27.62
N GLU A 173 17.40 -27.29 26.89
CA GLU A 173 16.75 -28.55 27.35
C GLU A 173 17.28 -29.79 26.64
N ARG A 174 18.09 -29.67 25.58
CA ARG A 174 18.70 -30.75 24.76
C ARG A 174 17.75 -31.90 24.35
N ARG A 175 16.44 -31.59 24.14
CA ARG A 175 15.44 -32.58 23.73
C ARG A 175 15.60 -32.91 22.24
N ALA A 176 15.79 -34.22 21.90
CA ALA A 176 16.07 -34.68 20.53
C ALA A 176 15.03 -34.22 19.46
N GLY A 177 13.74 -34.15 19.79
CA GLY A 177 12.69 -33.72 18.86
C GLY A 177 12.72 -32.23 18.46
N GLN A 178 13.41 -31.38 19.22
CA GLN A 178 13.44 -29.94 18.97
C GLN A 178 14.28 -29.55 17.73
N ALA A 179 15.38 -30.28 17.47
CA ALA A 179 16.20 -30.02 16.28
C ALA A 179 15.41 -30.25 14.98
N ARG A 180 14.62 -31.34 14.92
CA ARG A 180 13.74 -31.64 13.79
C ARG A 180 12.67 -30.55 13.61
N ALA A 181 12.07 -30.09 14.70
CA ALA A 181 11.07 -29.04 14.65
C ALA A 181 11.66 -27.70 14.17
N VAL A 182 12.88 -27.35 14.58
CA VAL A 182 13.60 -26.15 14.07
C VAL A 182 13.86 -26.30 12.57
N ALA A 183 14.38 -27.44 12.13
CA ALA A 183 14.64 -27.68 10.70
C ALA A 183 13.37 -27.56 9.85
N LEU A 184 12.24 -28.12 10.30
CA LEU A 184 10.95 -28.02 9.60
C LEU A 184 10.45 -26.58 9.51
N LEU A 185 10.59 -25.78 10.58
CA LEU A 185 10.18 -24.37 10.57
C LEU A 185 11.05 -23.53 9.63
N VAL A 186 12.36 -23.77 9.60
CA VAL A 186 13.27 -23.10 8.65
C VAL A 186 12.94 -23.50 7.22
N ALA A 187 12.74 -24.81 6.97
CA ALA A 187 12.35 -25.32 5.65
C ALA A 187 11.02 -24.71 5.19
N ALA A 188 10.01 -24.65 6.07
CA ALA A 188 8.74 -24.00 5.76
C ALA A 188 8.90 -22.50 5.46
N ALA A 189 9.75 -21.79 6.23
CA ALA A 189 10.01 -20.36 5.99
C ALA A 189 10.71 -20.12 4.64
N LEU A 190 11.63 -20.98 4.24
CA LEU A 190 12.31 -20.90 2.94
C LEU A 190 11.42 -21.34 1.78
N LEU A 191 10.49 -22.26 2.03
CA LEU A 191 9.55 -22.74 1.02
C LEU A 191 8.63 -21.62 0.50
N VAL A 192 8.20 -20.69 1.36
CA VAL A 192 7.30 -19.60 0.95
C VAL A 192 7.88 -18.76 -0.19
N PRO A 193 9.07 -18.15 -0.08
CA PRO A 193 9.65 -17.40 -1.19
C PRO A 193 10.03 -18.27 -2.39
N VAL A 194 10.36 -19.56 -2.20
CA VAL A 194 10.60 -20.51 -3.30
C VAL A 194 9.32 -20.74 -4.10
N VAL A 195 8.20 -21.00 -3.42
CA VAL A 195 6.89 -21.12 -4.07
C VAL A 195 6.53 -19.81 -4.78
N GLY A 196 6.80 -18.65 -4.16
CA GLY A 196 6.61 -17.35 -4.80
C GLY A 196 7.45 -17.21 -6.09
N ALA A 197 8.72 -17.61 -6.08
CA ALA A 197 9.56 -17.60 -7.27
C ALA A 197 9.02 -18.51 -8.38
N LEU A 198 8.53 -19.71 -8.03
CA LEU A 198 7.92 -20.64 -8.99
C LEU A 198 6.57 -20.13 -9.50
N ALA A 199 5.82 -19.40 -8.69
CA ALA A 199 4.53 -18.85 -9.06
C ALA A 199 4.61 -17.75 -10.14
N TRP A 200 5.80 -17.22 -10.44
CA TRP A 200 6.03 -16.32 -11.59
C TRP A 200 5.95 -17.04 -12.94
N LEU A 201 6.25 -18.35 -13.00
CA LEU A 201 6.39 -19.09 -14.27
C LEU A 201 5.15 -19.03 -15.19
N PRO A 202 3.89 -19.15 -14.68
CA PRO A 202 2.70 -19.07 -15.53
C PRO A 202 2.19 -17.64 -15.75
N LEU A 203 2.79 -16.62 -15.10
CA LEU A 203 2.32 -15.23 -15.21
C LEU A 203 2.82 -14.58 -16.52
N PRO A 204 2.10 -13.53 -16.97
CA PRO A 204 2.59 -12.73 -18.10
C PRO A 204 3.98 -12.16 -17.81
N GLY A 205 4.82 -12.04 -18.84
CA GLY A 205 6.11 -11.37 -18.73
C GLY A 205 6.02 -9.86 -19.01
N SER A 206 7.20 -9.24 -19.15
CA SER A 206 7.36 -7.78 -19.33
C SER A 206 7.02 -7.25 -20.72
N SER A 207 6.55 -8.10 -21.64
CA SER A 207 6.17 -7.65 -22.99
C SER A 207 4.92 -6.78 -22.95
N LEU A 208 5.02 -5.55 -23.42
CA LEU A 208 3.90 -4.63 -23.54
C LEU A 208 2.93 -5.01 -24.68
N THR A 209 3.37 -5.76 -25.68
CA THR A 209 2.60 -6.07 -26.90
C THR A 209 2.07 -7.50 -26.96
N ALA A 210 2.39 -8.35 -25.98
CA ALA A 210 1.92 -9.73 -25.93
C ALA A 210 0.59 -9.87 -25.19
N GLY A 211 -0.28 -10.76 -25.68
CA GLY A 211 -1.46 -11.22 -24.92
C GLY A 211 -2.78 -10.55 -25.29
N GLY A 212 -2.86 -9.87 -26.43
CA GLY A 212 -4.10 -9.28 -26.95
C GLY A 212 -3.87 -8.40 -28.17
N PRO A 213 -4.93 -7.82 -28.76
CA PRO A 213 -4.78 -6.73 -29.71
C PRO A 213 -4.05 -5.56 -29.06
N THR A 214 -3.42 -4.70 -29.85
CA THR A 214 -2.63 -3.57 -29.34
C THR A 214 -3.30 -2.25 -29.70
N ALA A 215 -3.16 -1.26 -28.79
CA ALA A 215 -3.40 0.14 -29.07
C ALA A 215 -2.10 0.93 -28.84
N THR A 216 -1.90 1.98 -29.62
CA THR A 216 -0.79 2.92 -29.40
C THR A 216 -1.25 3.99 -28.41
N VAL A 217 -0.64 4.02 -27.25
CA VAL A 217 -0.98 4.95 -26.18
C VAL A 217 0.12 5.97 -26.02
N ALA A 218 -0.26 7.24 -25.92
CA ALA A 218 0.68 8.30 -25.54
C ALA A 218 0.38 8.80 -24.13
N VAL A 219 1.45 9.11 -23.38
CA VAL A 219 1.38 9.68 -22.02
C VAL A 219 2.12 11.00 -22.03
N VAL A 220 1.48 12.03 -21.50
CA VAL A 220 2.03 13.39 -21.46
C VAL A 220 2.15 13.89 -20.02
N GLN A 221 3.37 14.21 -19.60
CA GLN A 221 3.68 14.92 -18.35
C GLN A 221 4.10 16.36 -18.70
N GLY A 222 3.23 17.31 -18.41
CA GLY A 222 3.51 18.74 -18.72
C GLY A 222 4.43 19.41 -17.71
N ASN A 223 4.53 18.84 -16.50
CA ASN A 223 5.21 19.41 -15.35
C ASN A 223 4.50 20.65 -14.76
N VAL A 224 4.92 21.03 -13.57
CA VAL A 224 4.49 22.25 -12.86
C VAL A 224 5.63 23.27 -12.81
N PRO A 225 5.36 24.58 -12.84
CA PRO A 225 6.40 25.60 -12.77
C PRO A 225 7.20 25.56 -11.45
N ARG A 226 6.54 25.20 -10.35
CA ARG A 226 7.13 25.07 -9.01
C ARG A 226 6.44 23.97 -8.19
N ALA A 227 7.21 23.23 -7.40
CA ALA A 227 6.68 22.35 -6.36
C ALA A 227 6.00 23.15 -5.25
N GLY A 228 4.91 22.61 -4.66
CA GLY A 228 4.25 23.21 -3.51
C GLY A 228 2.73 23.28 -3.61
N LEU A 229 2.12 24.02 -2.66
CA LEU A 229 0.67 24.13 -2.51
C LEU A 229 0.03 25.29 -3.27
N ASP A 230 0.79 26.08 -4.01
CA ASP A 230 0.29 27.27 -4.70
C ASP A 230 -0.29 26.95 -6.10
N PHE A 231 -1.27 26.03 -6.13
CA PHE A 231 -1.92 25.59 -7.36
C PHE A 231 -2.63 26.70 -8.11
N ASN A 232 -3.34 27.58 -7.38
CA ASN A 232 -4.17 28.61 -8.00
C ASN A 232 -3.37 29.60 -8.84
N ALA A 233 -2.13 29.90 -8.45
CA ALA A 233 -1.25 30.79 -9.21
C ALA A 233 -0.61 30.11 -10.43
N GLN A 234 -0.63 28.78 -10.49
CA GLN A 234 0.10 28.00 -11.51
C GLN A 234 -0.82 27.23 -12.47
N ARG A 235 -2.11 27.07 -12.15
CA ARG A 235 -3.04 26.21 -12.90
C ARG A 235 -3.10 26.50 -14.41
N ARG A 236 -2.99 27.77 -14.82
CA ARG A 236 -2.95 28.10 -16.24
C ARG A 236 -1.66 27.60 -16.90
N ALA A 237 -0.52 27.79 -16.25
CA ALA A 237 0.75 27.33 -16.77
C ALA A 237 0.82 25.79 -16.82
N VAL A 238 0.20 25.08 -15.86
CA VAL A 238 0.09 23.62 -15.88
C VAL A 238 -0.68 23.16 -17.10
N LEU A 239 -1.87 23.73 -17.37
CA LEU A 239 -2.65 23.44 -18.57
C LEU A 239 -1.84 23.73 -19.85
N ASP A 240 -1.25 24.92 -19.94
CA ASP A 240 -0.48 25.31 -21.11
C ASP A 240 0.72 24.38 -21.36
N ASN A 241 1.39 23.88 -20.31
CA ASN A 241 2.47 22.91 -20.43
C ASN A 241 2.00 21.57 -21.03
N HIS A 242 0.84 21.04 -20.60
CA HIS A 242 0.28 19.82 -21.15
C HIS A 242 -0.14 20.00 -22.61
N VAL A 243 -0.74 21.15 -22.94
CA VAL A 243 -1.04 21.51 -24.33
C VAL A 243 0.22 21.56 -25.18
N GLN A 244 1.28 22.24 -24.74
CA GLN A 244 2.53 22.34 -25.49
C GLN A 244 3.20 20.96 -25.71
N GLN A 245 3.22 20.09 -24.70
CA GLN A 245 3.76 18.74 -24.85
C GLN A 245 2.93 17.91 -25.85
N THR A 246 1.60 18.08 -25.88
CA THR A 246 0.74 17.40 -26.85
C THR A 246 0.95 17.94 -28.26
N LEU A 247 1.14 19.23 -28.44
CA LEU A 247 1.51 19.81 -29.74
C LEU A 247 2.87 19.27 -30.23
N ALA A 248 3.86 19.16 -29.31
CA ALA A 248 5.15 18.56 -29.63
C ALA A 248 5.04 17.06 -30.00
N LEU A 249 4.07 16.33 -29.41
CA LEU A 249 3.74 14.97 -29.84
C LEU A 249 3.19 14.96 -31.27
N ALA A 250 2.24 15.84 -31.58
CA ALA A 250 1.64 15.95 -32.90
C ALA A 250 2.72 16.26 -33.98
N ASP A 251 3.65 17.17 -33.68
CA ASP A 251 4.78 17.48 -34.56
C ASP A 251 5.69 16.26 -34.79
N LYS A 252 5.99 15.47 -33.75
CA LYS A 252 6.77 14.23 -33.85
C LYS A 252 6.05 13.18 -34.70
N VAL A 253 4.74 13.05 -34.55
CA VAL A 253 3.92 12.14 -35.36
C VAL A 253 3.92 12.57 -36.82
N ALA A 254 3.67 13.85 -37.10
CA ALA A 254 3.70 14.40 -38.46
C ALA A 254 5.08 14.23 -39.14
N GLY A 255 6.15 14.35 -38.36
CA GLY A 255 7.53 14.14 -38.81
C GLY A 255 7.97 12.67 -38.87
N GLY A 256 7.12 11.71 -38.52
CA GLY A 256 7.44 10.28 -38.49
C GLY A 256 8.40 9.86 -37.38
N ALA A 257 8.61 10.72 -36.37
CA ALA A 257 9.48 10.45 -35.22
C ALA A 257 8.74 9.77 -34.03
N ALA A 258 7.41 9.71 -34.08
CA ALA A 258 6.56 8.98 -33.16
C ALA A 258 5.44 8.26 -33.91
N LEU A 259 4.94 7.16 -33.33
CA LEU A 259 3.73 6.48 -33.85
C LEU A 259 2.51 7.37 -33.60
N GLN A 260 1.55 7.35 -34.56
CA GLN A 260 0.23 7.94 -34.33
C GLN A 260 -0.43 7.22 -33.15
N PRO A 261 -0.78 7.89 -32.06
CA PRO A 261 -1.49 7.25 -30.97
C PRO A 261 -2.97 7.02 -31.33
N ASP A 262 -3.59 6.04 -30.67
CA ASP A 262 -5.05 5.84 -30.66
C ASP A 262 -5.70 6.70 -29.56
N LEU A 263 -4.96 7.01 -28.50
CA LEU A 263 -5.37 7.86 -27.40
C LEU A 263 -4.19 8.53 -26.70
N VAL A 264 -4.45 9.66 -26.05
CA VAL A 264 -3.48 10.37 -25.21
C VAL A 264 -3.99 10.43 -23.77
N ILE A 265 -3.08 10.28 -22.80
CA ILE A 265 -3.38 10.36 -21.37
C ILE A 265 -2.65 11.54 -20.75
N TRP A 266 -3.40 12.44 -20.14
CA TRP A 266 -2.92 13.51 -19.28
C TRP A 266 -3.12 13.14 -17.81
N PRO A 267 -2.33 13.68 -16.88
CA PRO A 267 -2.43 13.38 -15.45
C PRO A 267 -3.61 14.05 -14.75
N GLU A 268 -3.81 13.68 -13.47
CA GLU A 268 -4.69 14.39 -12.53
C GLU A 268 -4.32 15.88 -12.47
N ASN A 269 -5.33 16.75 -12.41
CA ASN A 269 -5.15 18.20 -12.33
C ASN A 269 -4.34 18.82 -13.49
N SER A 270 -4.31 18.20 -14.64
CA SER A 270 -3.78 18.81 -15.85
C SER A 270 -4.56 20.06 -16.25
N SER A 271 -5.83 20.15 -15.82
CA SER A 271 -6.65 21.37 -15.86
C SER A 271 -7.36 21.61 -14.52
N ASP A 272 -6.79 22.45 -13.67
CA ASP A 272 -7.47 22.99 -12.46
C ASP A 272 -8.40 24.16 -12.78
N ILE A 273 -8.58 24.47 -14.06
CA ILE A 273 -9.53 25.42 -14.57
C ILE A 273 -10.67 24.63 -15.21
N ASP A 274 -11.87 24.76 -14.65
CA ASP A 274 -13.06 24.06 -15.15
C ASP A 274 -13.30 24.39 -16.63
N PRO A 275 -13.07 23.46 -17.57
CA PRO A 275 -13.18 23.73 -18.99
C PRO A 275 -14.63 23.88 -19.48
N TYR A 276 -15.61 23.44 -18.69
CA TYR A 276 -17.03 23.64 -19.02
C TYR A 276 -17.49 25.08 -18.73
N LYS A 277 -16.78 25.81 -17.87
CA LYS A 277 -17.10 27.19 -17.48
C LYS A 277 -16.12 28.20 -18.04
N ASN A 278 -14.95 27.77 -18.50
CA ASN A 278 -13.88 28.65 -18.99
C ASN A 278 -13.57 28.36 -20.47
N PRO A 279 -14.16 29.10 -21.42
CA PRO A 279 -13.99 28.83 -22.85
C PRO A 279 -12.54 28.87 -23.35
N ASP A 280 -11.68 29.66 -22.71
CA ASP A 280 -10.25 29.74 -23.03
C ASP A 280 -9.48 28.45 -22.63
N ALA A 281 -9.88 27.81 -21.52
CA ALA A 281 -9.34 26.51 -21.14
C ALA A 281 -9.84 25.42 -22.09
N ALA A 282 -11.15 25.41 -22.41
CA ALA A 282 -11.71 24.50 -23.41
C ALA A 282 -11.01 24.64 -24.76
N ALA A 283 -10.83 25.86 -25.25
CA ALA A 283 -10.16 26.11 -26.52
C ALA A 283 -8.69 25.66 -26.53
N ALA A 284 -8.00 25.73 -25.39
CA ALA A 284 -6.63 25.25 -25.26
C ALA A 284 -6.58 23.70 -25.36
N ILE A 285 -7.51 22.99 -24.70
CA ILE A 285 -7.64 21.53 -24.77
C ILE A 285 -8.06 21.09 -26.17
N ASP A 286 -9.06 21.74 -26.78
CA ASP A 286 -9.50 21.52 -28.16
C ASP A 286 -8.33 21.60 -29.16
N ARG A 287 -7.49 22.64 -29.02
CA ARG A 287 -6.32 22.81 -29.88
C ARG A 287 -5.37 21.62 -29.77
N ALA A 288 -5.13 21.10 -28.56
CA ALA A 288 -4.27 19.94 -28.35
C ALA A 288 -4.89 18.66 -28.94
N ALA A 289 -6.18 18.41 -28.68
CA ALA A 289 -6.89 17.24 -29.18
C ALA A 289 -6.96 17.23 -30.72
N ARG A 290 -7.28 18.36 -31.34
CA ARG A 290 -7.30 18.49 -32.80
C ARG A 290 -5.93 18.35 -33.44
N ALA A 291 -4.88 18.83 -32.78
CA ALA A 291 -3.53 18.72 -33.31
C ALA A 291 -3.04 17.28 -33.36
N VAL A 292 -3.32 16.49 -32.32
CA VAL A 292 -2.94 15.07 -32.27
C VAL A 292 -3.95 14.18 -33.00
N GLY A 293 -5.19 14.64 -33.21
CA GLY A 293 -6.24 13.98 -34.00
C GLY A 293 -6.90 12.78 -33.33
N VAL A 294 -6.73 12.59 -32.00
CA VAL A 294 -7.28 11.47 -31.22
C VAL A 294 -7.80 11.95 -29.87
N PRO A 295 -8.68 11.19 -29.20
CA PRO A 295 -9.17 11.54 -27.88
C PRO A 295 -8.05 11.64 -26.83
N ILE A 296 -8.22 12.59 -25.92
CA ILE A 296 -7.33 12.79 -24.76
C ILE A 296 -8.14 12.51 -23.49
N LEU A 297 -7.65 11.63 -22.62
CA LEU A 297 -8.12 11.55 -21.23
C LEU A 297 -7.44 12.68 -20.45
N ILE A 298 -8.19 13.66 -20.00
CA ILE A 298 -7.68 14.78 -19.19
C ILE A 298 -8.09 14.65 -17.74
N GLY A 299 -7.19 14.96 -16.79
CA GLY A 299 -7.55 15.14 -15.38
C GLY A 299 -7.96 16.58 -15.12
N ALA A 300 -9.17 16.81 -14.64
CA ALA A 300 -9.71 18.14 -14.43
C ALA A 300 -10.37 18.32 -13.07
N VAL A 301 -10.41 19.58 -12.60
CA VAL A 301 -11.21 19.98 -11.43
C VAL A 301 -12.41 20.77 -11.91
N LEU A 302 -13.62 20.25 -11.62
CA LEU A 302 -14.88 20.88 -11.98
C LEU A 302 -15.50 21.57 -10.76
N ASP A 303 -16.17 22.69 -11.02
CA ASP A 303 -16.97 23.40 -10.03
C ASP A 303 -18.36 22.78 -9.87
N GLY A 304 -18.67 22.33 -8.68
CA GLY A 304 -19.96 21.74 -8.33
C GLY A 304 -19.86 20.32 -7.77
N PRO A 305 -20.94 19.80 -7.20
CA PRO A 305 -22.25 20.44 -6.99
C PRO A 305 -22.20 21.53 -5.90
N GLY A 306 -22.93 22.59 -6.12
CA GLY A 306 -22.98 23.74 -5.21
C GLY A 306 -21.62 24.43 -5.04
N GLU A 307 -21.20 24.65 -3.79
CA GLU A 307 -19.88 25.26 -3.48
C GLU A 307 -18.72 24.28 -3.49
N LYS A 308 -18.96 22.99 -3.75
CA LYS A 308 -17.95 21.94 -3.73
C LYS A 308 -17.20 21.84 -5.05
N LEU A 309 -16.20 20.95 -5.09
CA LEU A 309 -15.42 20.61 -6.27
C LEU A 309 -15.61 19.13 -6.61
N THR A 310 -15.34 18.78 -7.87
CA THR A 310 -15.27 17.39 -8.31
C THR A 310 -13.95 17.17 -9.05
N ASN A 311 -13.18 16.17 -8.64
CA ASN A 311 -11.96 15.71 -9.31
C ASN A 311 -12.37 14.65 -10.35
N VAL A 312 -12.02 14.86 -11.62
CA VAL A 312 -12.53 14.02 -12.72
C VAL A 312 -11.45 13.67 -13.75
N GLY A 313 -11.55 12.46 -14.32
CA GLY A 313 -11.01 12.13 -15.63
C GLY A 313 -12.09 12.38 -16.70
N VAL A 314 -11.79 13.13 -17.74
CA VAL A 314 -12.70 13.46 -18.84
C VAL A 314 -12.11 13.03 -20.17
N VAL A 315 -12.88 12.30 -20.96
CA VAL A 315 -12.54 11.96 -22.33
C VAL A 315 -12.82 13.20 -23.19
N TRP A 316 -11.81 13.74 -23.84
CA TRP A 316 -11.94 14.91 -24.70
C TRP A 316 -11.69 14.52 -26.16
N ASP A 317 -12.79 14.47 -26.93
CA ASP A 317 -12.75 14.12 -28.33
C ASP A 317 -12.29 15.32 -29.21
N PRO A 318 -11.46 15.09 -30.25
CA PRO A 318 -10.96 16.16 -31.12
C PRO A 318 -12.04 16.87 -31.97
N VAL A 319 -13.22 16.26 -32.14
CA VAL A 319 -14.33 16.77 -32.95
C VAL A 319 -15.51 17.20 -32.08
N GLU A 320 -15.92 16.33 -31.17
CA GLU A 320 -17.13 16.49 -30.34
C GLU A 320 -16.85 17.28 -29.04
N GLY A 321 -15.57 17.36 -28.62
CA GLY A 321 -15.18 17.97 -27.36
C GLY A 321 -15.34 17.03 -26.15
N PRO A 322 -15.77 17.54 -24.97
CA PRO A 322 -15.86 16.74 -23.75
C PRO A 322 -16.99 15.70 -23.81
N GLY A 323 -16.64 14.44 -23.60
CA GLY A 323 -17.51 13.26 -23.61
C GLY A 323 -17.68 12.61 -22.24
N GLU A 324 -17.44 11.29 -22.18
CA GLU A 324 -17.50 10.49 -20.94
C GLU A 324 -16.58 11.04 -19.86
N ARG A 325 -16.97 10.84 -18.60
CA ARG A 325 -16.14 11.26 -17.47
C ARG A 325 -16.28 10.32 -16.28
N TYR A 326 -15.20 10.20 -15.53
CA TYR A 326 -15.15 9.55 -14.24
C TYR A 326 -14.95 10.57 -13.13
N ALA A 327 -15.75 10.54 -12.08
CA ALA A 327 -15.54 11.33 -10.88
C ALA A 327 -14.84 10.47 -9.80
N LYS A 328 -13.76 10.98 -9.23
CA LYS A 328 -12.98 10.32 -8.17
C LYS A 328 -13.88 9.83 -7.05
N ARG A 329 -13.89 8.52 -6.80
CA ARG A 329 -14.77 7.88 -5.80
C ARG A 329 -14.23 7.99 -4.39
N HIS A 330 -12.92 8.15 -4.24
CA HIS A 330 -12.28 8.20 -2.93
C HIS A 330 -11.42 9.46 -2.76
N PRO A 331 -12.05 10.63 -2.56
CA PRO A 331 -11.32 11.84 -2.21
C PRO A 331 -10.49 11.65 -0.95
N VAL A 332 -9.29 12.22 -0.92
CA VAL A 332 -8.33 12.06 0.17
C VAL A 332 -8.78 12.81 1.42
N PRO A 333 -9.04 12.14 2.56
CA PRO A 333 -9.36 12.81 3.81
C PRO A 333 -8.26 13.79 4.21
N PHE A 334 -8.63 14.98 4.68
CA PHE A 334 -7.74 16.09 5.05
C PHE A 334 -6.95 16.73 3.89
N GLY A 335 -6.97 16.13 2.70
CA GLY A 335 -6.34 16.66 1.49
C GLY A 335 -7.36 17.26 0.51
N GLU A 336 -8.43 16.53 0.24
CA GLU A 336 -9.47 16.92 -0.71
C GLU A 336 -10.82 17.24 -0.02
N TYR A 337 -11.07 16.71 1.16
CA TYR A 337 -12.18 17.12 2.01
C TYR A 337 -11.79 17.08 3.49
N MET A 338 -12.50 17.88 4.30
CA MET A 338 -12.23 17.94 5.73
C MET A 338 -13.30 17.18 6.52
N PRO A 339 -13.03 15.93 6.95
CA PRO A 339 -13.98 15.20 7.78
C PRO A 339 -14.16 15.91 9.13
N ALA A 340 -15.41 15.99 9.65
CA ALA A 340 -15.72 16.60 10.93
C ALA A 340 -15.00 17.95 11.16
N ARG A 341 -15.03 18.85 10.18
CA ARG A 341 -14.29 20.13 10.13
C ARG A 341 -14.37 20.92 11.45
N SER A 342 -15.56 21.04 12.05
CA SER A 342 -15.77 21.77 13.32
C SER A 342 -14.99 21.15 14.49
N PHE A 343 -14.85 19.83 14.52
CA PHE A 343 -14.07 19.14 15.54
C PHE A 343 -12.56 19.38 15.36
N PHE A 344 -12.04 19.18 14.15
CA PHE A 344 -10.60 19.33 13.92
C PHE A 344 -10.13 20.78 13.99
N ARG A 345 -11.02 21.76 13.74
CA ARG A 345 -10.72 23.20 13.93
C ARG A 345 -10.38 23.55 15.40
N LEU A 346 -10.85 22.74 16.38
CA LEU A 346 -10.45 22.92 17.79
C LEU A 346 -8.95 22.68 18.04
N PHE A 347 -8.28 21.98 17.15
CA PHE A 347 -6.88 21.58 17.29
C PHE A 347 -5.94 22.28 16.31
N SER A 348 -6.45 22.77 15.19
CA SER A 348 -5.61 23.37 14.16
C SER A 348 -6.41 24.22 13.17
N ASP A 349 -5.95 25.44 12.91
CA ASP A 349 -6.48 26.34 11.86
C ASP A 349 -6.11 25.86 10.44
N GLN A 350 -5.24 24.85 10.31
CA GLN A 350 -4.86 24.28 9.02
C GLN A 350 -6.05 23.69 8.25
N VAL A 351 -7.13 23.31 8.95
CA VAL A 351 -8.39 22.84 8.35
C VAL A 351 -9.04 23.86 7.42
N ASP A 352 -8.75 25.15 7.60
CA ASP A 352 -9.32 26.25 6.81
C ASP A 352 -8.52 26.57 5.55
N ARG A 353 -7.35 25.92 5.35
CA ARG A 353 -6.62 25.98 4.08
C ARG A 353 -7.40 25.33 2.94
N LEU A 354 -8.12 24.25 3.24
CA LEU A 354 -9.04 23.63 2.29
C LEU A 354 -10.36 24.42 2.30
N ARG A 355 -10.46 25.37 1.38
CA ARG A 355 -11.62 26.28 1.31
C ARG A 355 -12.88 25.61 0.80
N ARG A 356 -12.74 24.65 -0.13
CA ARG A 356 -13.84 23.91 -0.78
C ARG A 356 -13.53 22.44 -0.73
N ASP A 357 -14.50 21.65 -0.29
CA ASP A 357 -14.38 20.20 -0.22
C ASP A 357 -14.70 19.56 -1.58
N PHE A 358 -13.98 18.51 -1.93
CA PHE A 358 -14.32 17.68 -3.08
C PHE A 358 -15.42 16.68 -2.71
N VAL A 359 -16.27 16.37 -3.70
CA VAL A 359 -17.29 15.31 -3.57
C VAL A 359 -16.78 14.01 -4.16
N ALA A 360 -17.22 12.90 -3.56
CA ALA A 360 -16.98 11.56 -4.09
C ALA A 360 -17.94 11.28 -5.27
N GLY A 361 -17.41 10.59 -6.30
CA GLY A 361 -18.21 9.91 -7.30
C GLY A 361 -18.78 8.58 -6.77
N ASP A 362 -19.64 7.95 -7.54
CA ASP A 362 -20.35 6.70 -7.20
C ASP A 362 -20.15 5.58 -8.23
N GLU A 363 -19.74 5.90 -9.44
CA GLU A 363 -19.53 4.94 -10.53
C GLU A 363 -18.06 4.53 -10.69
N PRO A 364 -17.76 3.27 -11.10
CA PRO A 364 -16.39 2.87 -11.44
C PRO A 364 -15.81 3.67 -12.60
N GLY A 365 -14.49 3.92 -12.55
CA GLY A 365 -13.75 4.68 -13.55
C GLY A 365 -13.50 3.90 -14.85
N VAL A 366 -14.53 3.32 -15.46
CA VAL A 366 -14.43 2.59 -16.74
C VAL A 366 -14.85 3.53 -17.85
N LEU A 367 -13.89 3.88 -18.72
CA LEU A 367 -14.10 4.83 -19.81
C LEU A 367 -13.70 4.21 -21.15
N ASP A 368 -14.38 4.63 -22.23
CA ASP A 368 -13.95 4.34 -23.60
C ASP A 368 -13.18 5.55 -24.16
N VAL A 369 -11.90 5.36 -24.45
CA VAL A 369 -11.05 6.41 -24.99
C VAL A 369 -10.48 5.92 -26.32
N GLY A 370 -11.03 6.42 -27.44
CA GLY A 370 -10.61 6.01 -28.76
C GLY A 370 -10.82 4.54 -29.06
N GLY A 371 -11.88 3.94 -28.56
CA GLY A 371 -12.18 2.50 -28.68
C GLY A 371 -11.39 1.60 -27.74
N VAL A 372 -10.61 2.18 -26.83
CA VAL A 372 -9.87 1.45 -25.79
C VAL A 372 -10.60 1.60 -24.46
N ARG A 373 -11.05 0.46 -23.91
CA ARG A 373 -11.70 0.43 -22.60
C ARG A 373 -10.66 0.46 -21.51
N ILE A 374 -10.51 1.59 -20.84
CA ILE A 374 -9.56 1.84 -19.76
C ILE A 374 -10.23 1.82 -18.40
N GLY A 375 -9.44 1.51 -17.36
CA GLY A 375 -9.81 1.70 -15.95
C GLY A 375 -9.05 2.89 -15.39
N ASP A 376 -9.73 4.00 -15.23
CA ASP A 376 -9.18 5.23 -14.67
C ASP A 376 -9.24 5.20 -13.14
N LEU A 377 -8.11 5.46 -12.50
CA LEU A 377 -7.90 5.51 -11.06
C LEU A 377 -7.20 6.84 -10.74
N ILE A 378 -7.82 7.66 -9.93
CA ILE A 378 -7.26 8.97 -9.65
C ILE A 378 -6.42 8.93 -8.37
N CYS A 379 -5.08 9.01 -8.53
CA CYS A 379 -4.08 9.22 -7.49
C CYS A 379 -4.11 8.13 -6.39
N PHE A 380 -4.54 8.48 -5.19
CA PHE A 380 -4.60 7.62 -4.01
C PHE A 380 -5.47 6.36 -4.19
N GLU A 381 -6.37 6.35 -5.18
CA GLU A 381 -7.28 5.23 -5.45
C GLU A 381 -6.54 3.93 -5.81
N VAL A 382 -5.34 4.01 -6.38
CA VAL A 382 -4.50 2.83 -6.67
C VAL A 382 -4.18 2.00 -5.42
N ALA A 383 -4.22 2.62 -4.23
CA ALA A 383 -3.96 1.92 -2.97
C ALA A 383 -5.13 1.03 -2.51
N TYR A 384 -6.36 1.24 -3.03
CA TYR A 384 -7.58 0.54 -2.62
C TYR A 384 -7.90 -0.64 -3.54
N ASP A 385 -7.85 -1.85 -3.00
CA ASP A 385 -8.09 -3.10 -3.75
C ASP A 385 -9.44 -3.09 -4.47
N GLY A 386 -10.51 -2.66 -3.77
CA GLY A 386 -11.88 -2.66 -4.33
C GLY A 386 -12.04 -1.73 -5.54
N LEU A 387 -11.44 -0.54 -5.50
CA LEU A 387 -11.55 0.41 -6.61
C LEU A 387 -10.86 -0.10 -7.87
N VAL A 388 -9.70 -0.74 -7.71
CA VAL A 388 -8.98 -1.35 -8.84
C VAL A 388 -9.71 -2.58 -9.36
N SER A 389 -10.27 -3.42 -8.49
CA SER A 389 -11.08 -4.57 -8.91
C SER A 389 -12.33 -4.14 -9.68
N ASP A 390 -13.04 -3.10 -9.21
CA ASP A 390 -14.28 -2.61 -9.85
C ASP A 390 -14.03 -2.20 -11.31
N VAL A 391 -12.92 -1.53 -11.63
CA VAL A 391 -12.63 -1.15 -13.02
C VAL A 391 -12.22 -2.35 -13.87
N VAL A 392 -11.53 -3.32 -13.30
CA VAL A 392 -11.18 -4.58 -13.99
C VAL A 392 -12.42 -5.41 -14.27
N ASP A 393 -13.32 -5.53 -13.30
CA ASP A 393 -14.61 -6.25 -13.45
C ASP A 393 -15.53 -5.53 -14.45
N GLY A 394 -15.42 -4.20 -14.55
CA GLY A 394 -16.05 -3.39 -15.58
C GLY A 394 -15.48 -3.59 -17.01
N GLY A 395 -14.46 -4.44 -17.16
CA GLY A 395 -13.90 -4.84 -18.47
C GLY A 395 -12.74 -3.96 -18.93
N ALA A 396 -12.12 -3.16 -18.06
CA ALA A 396 -10.94 -2.40 -18.41
C ALA A 396 -9.82 -3.32 -18.89
N SER A 397 -9.28 -3.05 -20.08
CA SER A 397 -8.18 -3.81 -20.69
C SER A 397 -6.79 -3.23 -20.36
N LEU A 398 -6.77 -2.01 -19.85
CA LEU A 398 -5.63 -1.19 -19.49
C LEU A 398 -5.99 -0.40 -18.23
N LEU A 399 -5.07 -0.29 -17.28
CA LEU A 399 -5.24 0.54 -16.09
C LEU A 399 -4.48 1.86 -16.25
N VAL A 400 -5.13 2.94 -15.88
CA VAL A 400 -4.55 4.29 -15.88
C VAL A 400 -4.59 4.82 -14.44
N VAL A 401 -3.46 5.33 -13.96
CA VAL A 401 -3.35 6.03 -12.68
C VAL A 401 -3.00 7.48 -12.99
N GLN A 402 -4.02 8.34 -13.00
CA GLN A 402 -3.82 9.80 -13.11
C GLN A 402 -3.42 10.34 -11.74
N THR A 403 -2.29 11.02 -11.61
CA THR A 403 -1.81 11.49 -10.31
C THR A 403 -1.17 12.87 -10.34
N ASN A 404 -1.32 13.61 -9.24
CA ASN A 404 -0.66 14.89 -9.03
C ASN A 404 0.18 14.85 -7.74
N ASN A 405 1.49 14.65 -7.89
CA ASN A 405 2.43 14.54 -6.79
C ASN A 405 3.17 15.86 -6.48
N ALA A 406 2.79 16.99 -7.13
CA ALA A 406 3.48 18.27 -6.98
C ALA A 406 3.55 18.76 -5.52
N THR A 407 2.54 18.41 -4.71
CA THR A 407 2.45 18.76 -3.29
C THR A 407 3.37 17.97 -2.38
N PHE A 408 3.99 16.91 -2.89
CA PHE A 408 4.89 16.06 -2.08
C PHE A 408 6.37 16.31 -2.39
N GLY A 409 6.67 17.14 -3.41
CA GLY A 409 8.02 17.55 -3.74
C GLY A 409 8.94 16.37 -4.10
N TYR A 410 10.23 16.50 -3.79
CA TYR A 410 11.25 15.47 -4.03
C TYR A 410 11.28 14.43 -2.88
N THR A 411 10.14 13.85 -2.54
CA THR A 411 10.03 12.83 -1.49
C THR A 411 9.86 11.42 -2.08
N ALA A 412 9.79 10.42 -1.20
CA ALA A 412 9.58 9.03 -1.60
C ALA A 412 8.13 8.70 -2.00
N GLU A 413 7.20 9.64 -1.90
CA GLU A 413 5.77 9.41 -2.16
C GLU A 413 5.52 8.82 -3.55
N SER A 414 6.04 9.46 -4.61
CA SER A 414 5.84 9.01 -6.00
C SER A 414 6.44 7.62 -6.26
N GLU A 415 7.58 7.29 -5.66
CA GLU A 415 8.15 5.94 -5.73
C GLU A 415 7.31 4.90 -4.98
N GLN A 416 6.73 5.28 -3.84
CA GLN A 416 5.82 4.40 -3.08
C GLN A 416 4.52 4.16 -3.86
N GLN A 417 3.97 5.17 -4.51
CA GLN A 417 2.79 5.05 -5.37
C GLN A 417 3.07 4.19 -6.60
N LEU A 418 4.24 4.36 -7.23
CA LEU A 418 4.67 3.51 -8.34
C LEU A 418 4.78 2.04 -7.92
N ALA A 419 5.31 1.75 -6.71
CA ALA A 419 5.37 0.38 -6.20
C ALA A 419 3.97 -0.24 -6.02
N MET A 420 2.95 0.55 -5.63
CA MET A 420 1.56 0.08 -5.61
C MET A 420 1.07 -0.24 -7.02
N SER A 421 1.28 0.66 -7.98
CA SER A 421 0.90 0.49 -9.39
C SER A 421 1.53 -0.78 -9.99
N ARG A 422 2.78 -1.09 -9.62
CA ARG A 422 3.47 -2.32 -10.02
C ARG A 422 2.77 -3.58 -9.49
N LEU A 423 2.36 -3.57 -8.23
CA LEU A 423 1.61 -4.70 -7.65
C LEU A 423 0.22 -4.84 -8.31
N ARG A 424 -0.44 -3.73 -8.68
CA ARG A 424 -1.71 -3.77 -9.42
C ARG A 424 -1.56 -4.38 -10.80
N ALA A 425 -0.45 -4.10 -11.47
CA ALA A 425 -0.15 -4.74 -12.76
C ALA A 425 -0.06 -6.28 -12.61
N ILE A 426 0.65 -6.77 -11.60
CA ILE A 426 0.78 -8.21 -11.30
C ILE A 426 -0.57 -8.79 -10.88
N GLU A 427 -1.27 -8.12 -9.96
CA GLU A 427 -2.55 -8.56 -9.39
C GLU A 427 -3.59 -8.82 -10.47
N HIS A 428 -3.69 -7.94 -11.46
CA HIS A 428 -4.72 -8.01 -12.49
C HIS A 428 -4.20 -8.49 -13.85
N GLY A 429 -2.89 -8.73 -13.99
CA GLY A 429 -2.27 -9.17 -15.25
C GLY A 429 -2.42 -8.16 -16.39
N ARG A 430 -2.46 -6.86 -16.09
CA ARG A 430 -2.67 -5.75 -17.02
C ARG A 430 -1.51 -4.77 -17.00
N THR A 431 -1.28 -4.11 -18.14
CA THR A 431 -0.40 -2.94 -18.15
C THR A 431 -1.03 -1.82 -17.32
N VAL A 432 -0.23 -1.17 -16.47
CA VAL A 432 -0.61 0.04 -15.73
C VAL A 432 0.16 1.22 -16.28
N ILE A 433 -0.55 2.24 -16.69
CA ILE A 433 0.00 3.53 -17.08
C ILE A 433 -0.13 4.48 -15.89
N VAL A 434 0.98 4.99 -15.41
CA VAL A 434 0.98 6.09 -14.44
C VAL A 434 1.21 7.39 -15.20
N ALA A 435 0.26 8.29 -15.17
CA ALA A 435 0.37 9.63 -15.72
C ALA A 435 0.43 10.63 -14.56
N ALA A 436 1.59 11.23 -14.35
CA ALA A 436 1.85 12.18 -13.27
C ALA A 436 2.00 13.60 -13.80
N THR A 437 1.54 14.61 -13.04
CA THR A 437 1.71 16.03 -13.40
C THR A 437 3.18 16.44 -13.31
N SER A 438 3.87 16.04 -12.26
CA SER A 438 5.29 16.33 -12.01
C SER A 438 6.00 15.21 -11.23
N GLY A 439 5.27 14.16 -10.87
CA GLY A 439 5.79 12.97 -10.19
C GLY A 439 6.50 12.03 -11.14
N ILE A 440 6.29 10.73 -10.95
CA ILE A 440 6.83 9.70 -11.81
C ILE A 440 5.73 9.19 -12.73
N SER A 441 5.74 9.61 -14.00
CA SER A 441 4.99 8.91 -15.03
C SER A 441 5.72 7.63 -15.40
N ALA A 442 4.98 6.54 -15.63
CA ALA A 442 5.60 5.26 -15.91
C ALA A 442 4.68 4.33 -16.72
N ILE A 443 5.30 3.43 -17.47
CA ILE A 443 4.65 2.30 -18.15
C ILE A 443 5.06 1.03 -17.41
N VAL A 444 4.11 0.39 -16.79
CA VAL A 444 4.32 -0.81 -15.98
C VAL A 444 3.73 -2.01 -16.71
N ALA A 445 4.58 -2.97 -17.05
CA ALA A 445 4.19 -4.22 -17.70
C ALA A 445 3.36 -5.12 -16.75
N PRO A 446 2.63 -6.12 -17.28
CA PRO A 446 1.78 -7.01 -16.48
C PRO A 446 2.50 -7.82 -15.39
N ASP A 447 3.83 -7.97 -15.48
CA ASP A 447 4.67 -8.58 -14.45
C ASP A 447 5.20 -7.58 -13.40
N GLY A 448 4.77 -6.33 -13.45
CA GLY A 448 5.23 -5.26 -12.56
C GLY A 448 6.56 -4.62 -12.94
N THR A 449 7.15 -5.02 -14.07
CA THR A 449 8.37 -4.37 -14.59
C THR A 449 8.06 -2.96 -15.08
N VAL A 450 8.84 -1.98 -14.62
CA VAL A 450 8.78 -0.61 -15.14
C VAL A 450 9.58 -0.59 -16.45
N VAL A 451 8.87 -0.44 -17.58
CA VAL A 451 9.46 -0.47 -18.92
C VAL A 451 10.01 0.90 -19.31
N ASP A 452 9.30 1.95 -18.92
CA ASP A 452 9.70 3.34 -19.14
C ASP A 452 9.21 4.21 -17.99
N ARG A 453 9.94 5.27 -17.66
CA ARG A 453 9.58 6.20 -16.59
C ARG A 453 10.18 7.59 -16.77
N SER A 454 9.47 8.59 -16.26
CA SER A 454 9.99 9.95 -16.14
C SER A 454 10.87 10.13 -14.89
N GLU A 455 11.59 11.26 -14.86
CA GLU A 455 12.15 11.82 -13.65
C GLU A 455 11.15 12.79 -12.97
N LEU A 456 11.36 13.06 -11.68
CA LEU A 456 10.56 14.03 -10.95
C LEU A 456 10.76 15.44 -11.51
N PHE A 457 9.69 16.20 -11.61
CA PHE A 457 9.66 17.60 -12.03
C PHE A 457 10.32 17.85 -13.40
N THR A 458 10.16 16.90 -14.33
CA THR A 458 10.60 17.03 -15.72
C THR A 458 9.42 16.86 -16.67
N PRO A 459 9.39 17.54 -17.83
CA PRO A 459 8.48 17.18 -18.92
C PRO A 459 8.80 15.77 -19.44
N TYR A 460 7.75 14.99 -19.75
CA TYR A 460 7.93 13.62 -20.25
C TYR A 460 6.87 13.29 -21.28
N LEU A 461 7.26 12.49 -22.26
CA LEU A 461 6.42 12.02 -23.34
C LEU A 461 6.78 10.56 -23.64
N PHE A 462 5.81 9.68 -23.51
CA PHE A 462 5.86 8.32 -24.01
C PHE A 462 4.87 8.16 -25.16
N SER A 463 5.19 7.34 -26.16
CA SER A 463 4.25 6.84 -27.17
C SER A 463 4.67 5.44 -27.59
N GLY A 464 3.76 4.46 -27.45
CA GLY A 464 4.09 3.07 -27.75
C GLY A 464 2.87 2.15 -27.80
N ALA A 465 3.04 1.01 -28.46
CA ALA A 465 2.01 -0.02 -28.56
C ALA A 465 1.88 -0.81 -27.26
N ILE A 466 0.65 -0.96 -26.78
CA ILE A 466 0.30 -1.67 -25.54
C ILE A 466 -0.81 -2.68 -25.81
N ALA A 467 -0.61 -3.93 -25.36
CA ALA A 467 -1.62 -4.99 -25.49
C ALA A 467 -2.82 -4.73 -24.58
N LEU A 468 -4.00 -4.83 -25.15
CA LEU A 468 -5.29 -4.74 -24.49
C LEU A 468 -5.66 -6.12 -23.96
N ARG A 469 -5.39 -6.36 -22.68
CA ARG A 469 -5.56 -7.66 -22.05
C ARG A 469 -6.92 -7.76 -21.38
N GLN A 470 -7.64 -8.88 -21.62
CA GLN A 470 -8.94 -9.14 -20.99
C GLN A 470 -8.94 -10.37 -20.06
N ASN A 471 -7.86 -11.16 -20.10
CA ASN A 471 -7.75 -12.33 -19.23
C ASN A 471 -7.70 -11.92 -17.77
N THR A 472 -8.48 -12.60 -16.91
CA THR A 472 -8.51 -12.35 -15.47
C THR A 472 -7.56 -13.28 -14.73
N THR A 473 -6.87 -12.75 -13.74
CA THR A 473 -6.05 -13.52 -12.77
C THR A 473 -6.97 -14.20 -11.76
N LEU A 474 -6.42 -15.15 -10.99
CA LEU A 474 -7.19 -15.73 -9.88
C LEU A 474 -7.54 -14.66 -8.83
N ALA A 475 -6.65 -13.71 -8.56
CA ALA A 475 -6.93 -12.59 -7.65
C ALA A 475 -8.13 -11.77 -8.10
N SER A 476 -8.23 -11.43 -9.40
CA SER A 476 -9.39 -10.72 -9.95
C SER A 476 -10.68 -11.52 -9.79
N GLN A 477 -10.62 -12.87 -9.93
CA GLN A 477 -11.81 -13.73 -9.81
C GLN A 477 -12.31 -13.86 -8.37
N ILE A 478 -11.41 -13.96 -7.39
CA ILE A 478 -11.78 -14.15 -5.96
C ILE A 478 -11.99 -12.83 -5.22
N GLY A 479 -11.53 -11.71 -5.79
CA GLY A 479 -11.63 -10.38 -5.20
C GLY A 479 -11.07 -10.35 -3.76
N ALA A 480 -11.82 -9.77 -2.83
CA ALA A 480 -11.44 -9.68 -1.42
C ALA A 480 -11.46 -11.02 -0.65
N GLY A 481 -11.71 -12.16 -1.31
CA GLY A 481 -11.87 -13.46 -0.65
C GLY A 481 -10.64 -13.88 0.17
N ALA A 482 -9.42 -13.67 -0.35
CA ALA A 482 -8.18 -14.00 0.35
C ALA A 482 -8.01 -13.14 1.63
N GLU A 483 -8.33 -11.85 1.56
CA GLU A 483 -8.26 -10.92 2.70
C GLU A 483 -9.23 -11.34 3.81
N TRP A 484 -10.49 -11.61 3.44
CA TRP A 484 -11.50 -11.99 4.43
C TRP A 484 -11.26 -13.37 5.03
N ALA A 485 -10.77 -14.33 4.24
CA ALA A 485 -10.39 -15.65 4.74
C ALA A 485 -9.24 -15.56 5.75
N ALA A 486 -8.19 -14.79 5.46
CA ALA A 486 -7.10 -14.55 6.39
C ALA A 486 -7.59 -13.83 7.66
N THR A 487 -8.38 -12.76 7.50
CA THR A 487 -8.93 -11.97 8.62
C THR A 487 -9.80 -12.85 9.54
N ALA A 488 -10.72 -13.63 8.98
CA ALA A 488 -11.57 -14.54 9.74
C ALA A 488 -10.75 -15.61 10.49
N THR A 489 -9.72 -16.14 9.84
CA THR A 489 -8.76 -17.10 10.43
C THR A 489 -8.03 -16.48 11.63
N GLY A 490 -7.53 -15.26 11.50
CA GLY A 490 -6.87 -14.53 12.58
C GLY A 490 -7.80 -14.25 13.76
N LEU A 491 -9.04 -13.81 13.49
CA LEU A 491 -10.05 -13.53 14.50
C LEU A 491 -10.50 -14.80 15.24
N ALA A 492 -10.67 -15.92 14.52
CA ALA A 492 -11.00 -17.22 15.13
C ALA A 492 -9.88 -17.69 16.08
N ALA A 493 -8.62 -17.52 15.67
CA ALA A 493 -7.47 -17.84 16.53
C ALA A 493 -7.41 -16.92 17.78
N LEU A 494 -7.70 -15.63 17.62
CA LEU A 494 -7.77 -14.69 18.75
C LEU A 494 -8.88 -15.10 19.73
N LEU A 495 -10.07 -15.41 19.23
CA LEU A 495 -11.18 -15.89 20.08
C LEU A 495 -10.76 -17.16 20.84
N ALA A 496 -10.16 -18.14 20.16
CA ALA A 496 -9.66 -19.35 20.80
C ALA A 496 -8.64 -19.04 21.91
N ALA A 497 -7.70 -18.11 21.66
CA ALA A 497 -6.70 -17.70 22.65
C ALA A 497 -7.35 -17.08 23.90
N VAL A 498 -8.39 -16.23 23.72
CA VAL A 498 -9.12 -15.60 24.82
C VAL A 498 -9.91 -16.62 25.63
N VAL A 499 -10.61 -17.56 24.97
CA VAL A 499 -11.40 -18.61 25.63
C VAL A 499 -10.51 -19.54 26.45
N LEU A 500 -9.41 -20.01 25.85
CA LEU A 500 -8.47 -20.91 26.54
C LEU A 500 -7.84 -20.22 27.74
N ARG A 501 -7.50 -18.93 27.63
CA ARG A 501 -6.96 -18.16 28.77
C ARG A 501 -7.95 -18.02 29.92
N ARG A 502 -9.25 -17.87 29.64
CA ARG A 502 -10.29 -17.80 30.68
C ARG A 502 -10.50 -19.12 31.40
N ARG A 503 -10.15 -20.27 30.78
CA ARG A 503 -10.27 -21.61 31.35
C ARG A 503 -9.04 -22.02 32.18
N GLU A 504 -7.90 -21.33 32.07
CA GLU A 504 -6.76 -21.55 32.96
C GLU A 504 -7.13 -21.10 34.38
N PRO A 505 -7.07 -22.00 35.39
CA PRO A 505 -7.34 -21.59 36.78
C PRO A 505 -6.31 -20.55 37.22
N PRO A 506 -6.69 -19.61 38.10
CA PRO A 506 -5.76 -18.62 38.62
C PRO A 506 -4.56 -19.37 39.21
N ARG A 507 -3.34 -19.03 38.78
CA ARG A 507 -2.11 -19.56 39.36
C ARG A 507 -2.18 -19.23 40.84
N SER A 508 -2.35 -20.27 41.70
CA SER A 508 -2.26 -20.16 43.14
C SER A 508 -0.91 -19.53 43.46
N ASN A 509 -0.93 -18.35 44.06
CA ASN A 509 0.24 -17.81 44.73
C ASN A 509 0.53 -18.72 45.92
N VAL A 510 1.29 -19.76 45.73
CA VAL A 510 1.88 -20.50 46.84
C VAL A 510 2.94 -19.57 47.43
N PRO A 511 2.76 -19.07 48.66
CA PRO A 511 3.78 -18.26 49.32
C PRO A 511 5.04 -19.13 49.46
N SER A 512 6.19 -18.58 49.21
CA SER A 512 7.51 -19.20 49.36
C SER A 512 7.93 -19.36 50.85
N SER A 513 6.99 -19.52 51.75
CA SER A 513 7.19 -19.65 53.21
C SER A 513 7.01 -21.08 53.70
N ALA A 514 7.72 -22.04 53.11
CA ALA A 514 7.83 -23.38 53.70
C ALA A 514 9.14 -24.03 53.29
N ARG A 515 10.25 -23.39 53.63
CA ARG A 515 11.57 -24.05 53.71
C ARG A 515 12.21 -23.68 55.05
N ASP A 516 11.49 -23.91 56.14
CA ASP A 516 12.13 -24.16 57.42
C ASP A 516 12.33 -25.65 57.54
N VAL A 517 13.48 -26.08 57.09
CA VAL A 517 14.01 -27.40 57.44
C VAL A 517 14.57 -27.26 58.84
N THR A 518 13.78 -27.69 59.83
CA THR A 518 14.26 -27.96 61.20
C THR A 518 15.30 -29.06 61.15
N VAL A 519 16.56 -28.68 61.36
CA VAL A 519 17.67 -29.61 61.62
C VAL A 519 17.50 -30.19 63.02
N PRO A 520 17.45 -31.51 63.23
CA PRO A 520 17.43 -32.08 64.61
C PRO A 520 18.79 -31.83 65.27
N ARG A 521 18.79 -31.14 66.39
CA ARG A 521 19.92 -31.08 67.32
C ARG A 521 20.17 -32.46 67.94
N ASN A 522 21.27 -33.12 67.65
CA ASN A 522 21.79 -34.23 68.43
C ASN A 522 22.17 -33.76 69.83
N VAL A 523 21.50 -34.29 70.84
CA VAL A 523 21.85 -34.16 72.24
C VAL A 523 22.91 -35.25 72.55
N HIS A 524 24.14 -34.80 72.77
CA HIS A 524 25.19 -35.65 73.38
C HIS A 524 24.95 -35.75 74.90
N THR A 525 24.50 -36.86 75.40
CA THR A 525 24.55 -37.24 76.84
C THR A 525 25.94 -37.76 77.15
N HIS A 526 26.68 -37.01 77.97
CA HIS A 526 27.82 -37.54 78.75
C HIS A 526 27.30 -38.52 79.84
N GLN A 527 27.77 -39.72 79.82
CA GLN A 527 27.79 -40.55 81.01
C GLN A 527 29.27 -40.79 81.45
N GLN A 528 29.54 -40.17 82.63
CA GLN A 528 30.68 -40.62 83.46
C GLN A 528 30.34 -41.90 84.16
N GLY A 529 31.27 -42.85 84.26
CA GLY A 529 31.16 -44.04 85.02
C GLY A 529 32.52 -44.64 85.31
N ALA A 530 32.90 -44.59 86.55
CA ALA A 530 34.18 -44.96 87.15
C ALA A 530 34.50 -46.50 87.08
N ARG A 531 35.70 -46.80 87.03
CA ARG A 531 36.72 -47.67 87.58
C ARG A 531 37.69 -48.21 86.55
#